data_babdf02d688cb02e5c37142ae359d705
#
_entry.id   babdf02d688cb02e5c37142ae359d705
#
_cell.length_a   1.000
_cell.length_b   1.000
_cell.length_c   1.000
_cell.angle_alpha   90.00
_cell.angle_beta   90.00
_cell.angle_gamma   90.00
#
_symmetry.space_group_name_H-M   'P 1'
#
loop_
_entity.id
_entity.type
_entity.pdbx_description
1 polymer ?
#
loop_
_entity_poly.entity_id
_entity_poly.type
_entity_poly.pdbx_seq_one_letter_code
_entity_poly.pdbx_strand_id
1 'polypeptide(L)'
;MSIGKYQIFLKTVELGSFTAAARALNFTQSGVSHAIGALEQELGVTLLVRSHGGVTPTADGRALTPYFQEMCATQHRLEQHAADL
;
A
#
# COMPACT_ATOMS: atom_id res chain seq x y z
N MET A 1 -11.84 -3.57 -10.47
CA MET A 1 -11.86 -3.40 -9.01
C MET A 1 -10.99 -2.22 -8.62
N SER A 2 -11.34 -1.55 -7.55
CA SER A 2 -10.57 -0.40 -7.09
C SER A 2 -9.25 -0.83 -6.46
N ILE A 3 -8.29 0.09 -6.43
CA ILE A 3 -7.01 -0.13 -5.77
C ILE A 3 -7.24 -0.12 -4.26
N GLY A 4 -6.84 -1.20 -3.59
CA GLY A 4 -6.99 -1.33 -2.15
C GLY A 4 -5.84 -0.69 -1.39
N LYS A 5 -6.03 -0.52 -0.08
CA LYS A 5 -5.04 0.11 0.79
C LYS A 5 -3.73 -0.69 0.86
N TYR A 6 -3.78 -2.00 0.63
CA TYR A 6 -2.56 -2.81 0.58
C TYR A 6 -1.70 -2.47 -0.62
N GLN A 7 -2.31 -2.25 -1.79
CA GLN A 7 -1.58 -1.82 -2.98
C GLN A 7 -1.01 -0.43 -2.80
N ILE A 8 -1.75 0.46 -2.14
CA ILE A 8 -1.28 1.81 -1.84
C ILE A 8 -0.04 1.75 -0.96
N PHE A 9 -0.06 0.91 0.08
CA PHE A 9 1.10 0.71 0.95
C PHE A 9 2.31 0.20 0.16
N LEU A 10 2.11 -0.86 -0.64
CA LEU A 10 3.20 -1.46 -1.41
C LEU A 10 3.82 -0.46 -2.39
N LYS A 11 3.00 0.33 -3.06
CA LYS A 11 3.48 1.34 -4.00
C LYS A 11 4.24 2.46 -3.27
N THR A 12 3.77 2.85 -2.10
CA THR A 12 4.43 3.88 -1.30
C THR A 12 5.81 3.42 -0.85
N VAL A 13 5.94 2.17 -0.43
CA VAL A 13 7.24 1.59 -0.04
C VAL A 13 8.16 1.50 -1.26
N GLU A 14 7.63 1.01 -2.38
CA GLU A 14 8.40 0.85 -3.62
C GLU A 14 9.01 2.17 -4.08
N LEU A 15 8.24 3.24 -4.05
CA LEU A 15 8.68 4.53 -4.54
C LEU A 15 9.32 5.41 -3.46
N GLY A 16 9.14 5.05 -2.19
CA GLY A 16 9.72 5.77 -1.06
C GLY A 16 9.16 7.17 -0.86
N SER A 17 7.95 7.44 -1.36
CA SER A 17 7.39 8.79 -1.35
C SER A 17 5.87 8.73 -1.46
N PHE A 18 5.17 9.45 -0.58
CA PHE A 18 3.72 9.60 -0.68
C PHE A 18 3.33 10.33 -1.97
N THR A 19 4.07 11.38 -2.33
CA THR A 19 3.78 12.15 -3.53
C THR A 19 3.96 11.30 -4.79
N ALA A 20 5.04 10.53 -4.86
CA ALA A 20 5.31 9.67 -6.02
C ALA A 20 4.25 8.57 -6.13
N ALA A 21 3.87 7.98 -5.00
CA ALA A 21 2.84 6.94 -4.98
C ALA A 21 1.49 7.50 -5.44
N ALA A 22 1.13 8.68 -4.96
CA ALA A 22 -0.12 9.33 -5.36
C ALA A 22 -0.14 9.58 -6.86
N ARG A 23 0.97 10.07 -7.41
CA ARG A 23 1.09 10.33 -8.84
C ARG A 23 0.98 9.05 -9.64
N ALA A 24 1.67 7.98 -9.21
CA ALA A 24 1.66 6.69 -9.91
C ALA A 24 0.28 6.05 -9.90
N LEU A 25 -0.49 6.23 -8.82
CA LEU A 25 -1.80 5.61 -8.65
C LEU A 25 -2.95 6.53 -9.04
N ASN A 26 -2.65 7.74 -9.46
CA ASN A 26 -3.64 8.73 -9.82
C ASN A 26 -4.55 9.11 -8.64
N PHE A 27 -3.94 9.25 -7.47
CA PHE A 27 -4.59 9.70 -6.24
C PHE A 27 -3.99 11.04 -5.81
N THR A 28 -4.60 11.67 -4.81
CA THR A 28 -4.01 12.81 -4.12
C THR A 28 -3.04 12.31 -3.06
N GLN A 29 -2.08 13.15 -2.67
CA GLN A 29 -1.16 12.80 -1.59
C GLN A 29 -1.92 12.57 -0.28
N SER A 30 -2.92 13.41 0.02
CA SER A 30 -3.73 13.24 1.22
C SER A 30 -4.54 11.95 1.18
N GLY A 31 -5.00 11.54 0.01
CA GLY A 31 -5.70 10.26 -0.16
C GLY A 31 -4.82 9.07 0.15
N VAL A 32 -3.56 9.10 -0.33
CA VAL A 32 -2.59 8.04 -0.02
C VAL A 32 -2.29 8.02 1.48
N SER A 33 -2.01 9.18 2.05
CA SER A 33 -1.71 9.30 3.48
C SER A 33 -2.87 8.80 4.35
N HIS A 34 -4.10 9.15 3.96
CA HIS A 34 -5.30 8.71 4.67
C HIS A 34 -5.45 7.18 4.61
N ALA A 35 -5.24 6.59 3.45
CA ALA A 35 -5.37 5.14 3.29
C ALA A 35 -4.35 4.39 4.15
N ILE A 36 -3.11 4.88 4.19
CA ILE A 36 -2.05 4.29 5.03
C ILE A 36 -2.42 4.43 6.51
N GLY A 37 -2.88 5.63 6.92
CA GLY A 37 -3.29 5.85 8.30
C GLY A 37 -4.43 4.93 8.72
N ALA A 38 -5.41 4.71 7.84
CA ALA A 38 -6.51 3.80 8.12
C ALA A 38 -6.02 2.36 8.29
N LEU A 39 -5.08 1.94 7.45
CA LEU A 39 -4.50 0.60 7.53
C LEU A 39 -3.73 0.42 8.85
N GLU A 40 -2.96 1.42 9.24
CA GLU A 40 -2.23 1.40 10.52
C GLU A 40 -3.19 1.29 11.70
N GLN A 41 -4.29 2.02 11.65
CA GLN A 41 -5.30 1.95 12.71
C GLN A 41 -5.97 0.59 12.78
N GLU A 42 -6.31 0.01 11.63
CA GLU A 42 -6.94 -1.31 11.59
C GLU A 42 -6.05 -2.39 12.19
N LEU A 43 -4.74 -2.32 11.90
CA LEU A 43 -3.80 -3.34 12.34
C LEU A 43 -3.17 -3.03 13.69
N GLY A 44 -3.31 -1.79 14.16
CA GLY A 44 -2.76 -1.38 15.46
C GLY A 44 -1.25 -1.27 15.48
N VAL A 45 -0.62 -1.04 14.32
CA VAL A 45 0.83 -0.91 14.20
C VAL A 45 1.19 0.25 13.29
N THR A 46 2.37 0.82 13.48
CA THR A 46 2.92 1.83 12.58
C THR A 46 3.66 1.12 11.46
N LEU A 47 3.30 1.40 10.22
CA LEU A 47 3.85 0.72 9.07
C LEU A 47 4.94 1.52 8.36
N LEU A 48 4.87 2.84 8.41
CA LEU A 48 5.78 3.73 7.71
C LEU A 48 6.31 4.82 8.63
N VAL A 49 7.54 5.25 8.39
CA VAL A 49 8.12 6.42 9.04
C VAL A 49 8.60 7.39 7.98
N ARG A 50 8.35 8.68 8.24
CA ARG A 50 8.87 9.75 7.40
C ARG A 50 10.30 10.07 7.85
N SER A 51 11.17 10.31 6.87
CA SER A 51 12.55 10.71 7.12
C SER A 51 12.96 11.73 6.07
N HIS A 52 14.17 12.27 6.21
CA HIS A 52 14.74 13.16 5.21
C HIS A 52 14.82 12.41 3.88
N GLY A 53 14.16 12.90 2.88
CA GLY A 53 14.21 12.32 1.56
C GLY A 53 13.13 11.31 1.26
N GLY A 54 12.19 11.05 2.20
CA GLY A 54 11.07 10.20 1.85
C GLY A 54 10.45 9.42 2.98
N VAL A 55 10.00 8.22 2.65
CA VAL A 55 9.25 7.35 3.55
C VAL A 55 9.87 5.96 3.48
N THR A 56 10.05 5.33 4.63
CA THR A 56 10.55 3.95 4.70
C THR A 56 9.64 3.11 5.59
N PRO A 57 9.57 1.79 5.38
CA PRO A 57 8.77 0.93 6.25
C PRO A 57 9.44 0.75 7.60
N THR A 58 8.60 0.61 8.64
CA THR A 58 9.06 0.19 9.97
C THR A 58 9.41 -1.30 9.93
N ALA A 59 9.98 -1.83 11.02
CA ALA A 59 10.19 -3.26 11.15
C ALA A 59 8.86 -4.03 11.01
N ASP A 60 7.79 -3.50 11.63
CA ASP A 60 6.46 -4.11 11.51
C ASP A 60 5.93 -4.02 10.08
N GLY A 61 6.15 -2.90 9.41
CA GLY A 61 5.75 -2.75 8.01
C GLY A 61 6.46 -3.76 7.12
N ARG A 62 7.75 -3.99 7.34
CA ARG A 62 8.50 -5.01 6.59
C ARG A 62 7.99 -6.41 6.89
N ALA A 63 7.69 -6.69 8.16
CA ALA A 63 7.19 -8.01 8.55
C ALA A 63 5.85 -8.33 7.92
N LEU A 64 5.01 -7.32 7.69
CA LEU A 64 3.67 -7.51 7.12
C LEU A 64 3.64 -7.43 5.60
N THR A 65 4.69 -6.92 4.97
CA THR A 65 4.75 -6.77 3.51
C THR A 65 4.44 -8.07 2.75
N PRO A 66 4.99 -9.25 3.14
CA PRO A 66 4.67 -10.47 2.41
C PRO A 66 3.18 -10.80 2.39
N TYR A 67 2.48 -10.52 3.48
CA TYR A 67 1.04 -10.76 3.55
C TYR A 67 0.27 -9.84 2.60
N PHE A 68 0.65 -8.56 2.54
CA PHE A 68 0.03 -7.61 1.62
C PHE A 68 0.29 -8.01 0.17
N GLN A 69 1.49 -8.49 -0.13
CA GLN A 69 1.84 -8.96 -1.47
C GLN A 69 0.98 -10.17 -1.85
N GLU A 70 0.80 -11.11 -0.95
CA GLU A 70 -0.05 -12.29 -1.18
C GLU A 70 -1.50 -11.89 -1.43
N MET A 71 -2.02 -10.97 -0.63
CA MET A 71 -3.40 -10.51 -0.77
C MET A 71 -3.63 -9.86 -2.13
N CYS A 72 -2.71 -8.99 -2.56
CA CYS A 72 -2.82 -8.34 -3.86
C CYS A 72 -2.67 -9.33 -5.01
N ALA A 73 -1.77 -10.30 -4.89
CA ALA A 73 -1.58 -11.33 -5.91
C ALA A 73 -2.82 -12.20 -6.03
N THR A 74 -3.44 -12.55 -4.90
CA THR A 74 -4.66 -13.36 -4.90
C THR A 74 -5.82 -12.58 -5.52
N GLN A 75 -5.94 -11.30 -5.21
CA GLN A 75 -6.96 -10.45 -5.81
C GLN A 75 -6.79 -10.40 -7.33
N HIS A 76 -5.57 -10.24 -7.80
CA HIS A 76 -5.28 -10.20 -9.23
C HIS A 76 -5.66 -11.50 -9.91
N ARG A 77 -5.32 -12.65 -9.30
CA ARG A 77 -5.69 -13.97 -9.83
C ARG A 77 -7.21 -14.15 -9.84
N LEU A 78 -7.88 -13.68 -8.80
CA LEU A 78 -9.34 -13.72 -8.74
C LEU A 78 -9.96 -12.97 -9.91
N GLU A 79 -9.48 -11.75 -10.16
CA GLU A 79 -10.01 -10.92 -11.23
C GLU A 79 -9.78 -11.56 -12.60
N GLN A 80 -8.59 -12.14 -12.81
CA GLN A 80 -8.27 -12.82 -14.07
C GLN A 80 -9.14 -14.05 -14.28
N HIS A 81 -9.33 -14.85 -13.23
CA HIS A 81 -10.17 -16.04 -13.33
C HIS A 81 -11.63 -15.66 -13.59
N ALA A 82 -12.12 -14.63 -12.90
CA ALA A 82 -13.50 -14.15 -13.12
C ALA A 82 -13.71 -13.68 -14.56
N ALA A 83 -12.71 -13.05 -15.15
CA ALA A 83 -12.80 -12.59 -16.55
C ALA A 83 -12.89 -13.76 -17.54
N ASP A 84 -12.39 -14.93 -17.17
CA ASP A 84 -12.40 -16.13 -18.01
C ASP A 84 -13.70 -16.93 -17.86
N LEU A 85 -14.53 -16.61 -16.89
CA LEU A 85 -15.80 -17.28 -16.71
C LEU A 85 -16.88 -16.68 -17.59
#